data_3ec269bb28f45ce675cd0318132eb342
#
_entry.id   3ec269bb28f45ce675cd0318132eb342
#
_cell.length_a   1.000
_cell.length_b   1.000
_cell.length_c   1.000
_cell.angle_alpha   90.00
_cell.angle_beta   90.00
_cell.angle_gamma   90.00
#
_symmetry.space_group_name_H-M   'P 1'
#
loop_
_entity.id
_entity.type
_entity.pdbx_description
1 polymer ?
#
loop_
_entity_poly.entity_id
_entity_poly.type
_entity_poly.pdbx_seq_one_letter_code
_entity_poly.pdbx_strand_id
1 'polypeptide(L)'
;MSNKTTTSILEYAEVHRDFSMDDLFAYLHEKVGISKSSLSWYLFKLVNENALVRTGRGMYAKVMKQPFVPKLIGEVREIYDSLLVNFPFAKFCVYQGDIIAPLQHHLSSNRVVYVETDRDSAETVFNFLKDGNRDVYLRPDKDMIYRYVDMDSRVFFVKNLVSEAPLQKVSDVPMPTLEKLLVDILRDADFFYLQGSESEHIFE
;
A
#
# COMPACT_ATOMS: atom_id res chain seq x y z
N MET A 1 -29.26 -22.78 -7.12
CA MET A 1 -28.08 -23.63 -7.44
C MET A 1 -26.79 -22.79 -7.60
N SER A 2 -26.83 -21.62 -8.20
CA SER A 2 -25.63 -20.76 -8.44
C SER A 2 -24.81 -20.41 -7.17
N ASN A 3 -25.46 -20.16 -6.05
CA ASN A 3 -24.78 -19.71 -4.82
C ASN A 3 -23.94 -20.82 -4.13
N LYS A 4 -24.42 -22.07 -4.13
CA LYS A 4 -23.73 -23.20 -3.47
C LYS A 4 -22.42 -23.57 -4.18
N THR A 5 -22.37 -23.56 -5.51
CA THR A 5 -21.16 -23.89 -6.28
C THR A 5 -20.09 -22.82 -6.08
N THR A 6 -20.47 -21.53 -6.14
CA THR A 6 -19.57 -20.41 -5.85
C THR A 6 -18.97 -20.50 -4.43
N THR A 7 -19.80 -20.77 -3.44
CA THR A 7 -19.35 -20.95 -2.06
C THR A 7 -18.35 -22.10 -1.94
N SER A 8 -18.63 -23.27 -2.53
CA SER A 8 -17.73 -24.42 -2.51
C SER A 8 -16.38 -24.18 -3.22
N ILE A 9 -16.37 -23.38 -4.30
CA ILE A 9 -15.12 -22.95 -4.97
C ILE A 9 -14.30 -22.07 -4.04
N LEU A 10 -14.93 -21.09 -3.39
CA LEU A 10 -14.23 -20.16 -2.50
C LEU A 10 -13.75 -20.84 -1.21
N GLU A 11 -14.52 -21.79 -0.66
CA GLU A 11 -14.09 -22.63 0.47
C GLU A 11 -12.85 -23.47 0.10
N TYR A 12 -12.83 -24.06 -1.09
CA TYR A 12 -11.66 -24.79 -1.59
C TYR A 12 -10.44 -23.88 -1.72
N ALA A 13 -10.64 -22.69 -2.32
CA ALA A 13 -9.59 -21.68 -2.50
C ALA A 13 -9.07 -21.09 -1.18
N GLU A 14 -9.83 -21.17 -0.11
CA GLU A 14 -9.41 -20.72 1.23
C GLU A 14 -8.38 -21.66 1.86
N VAL A 15 -8.53 -22.95 1.61
CA VAL A 15 -7.65 -24.00 2.15
C VAL A 15 -6.39 -24.19 1.29
N HIS A 16 -6.51 -23.94 0.00
CA HIS A 16 -5.42 -24.14 -0.98
C HIS A 16 -4.95 -22.79 -1.52
N ARG A 17 -3.72 -22.39 -1.16
CA ARG A 17 -3.13 -21.11 -1.60
C ARG A 17 -3.15 -20.95 -3.12
N ASP A 18 -2.63 -21.97 -3.83
CA ASP A 18 -2.67 -22.12 -5.27
C ASP A 18 -3.28 -23.47 -5.61
N PHE A 19 -4.13 -23.53 -6.62
CA PHE A 19 -4.76 -24.77 -7.04
C PHE A 19 -4.95 -24.81 -8.55
N SER A 20 -4.91 -26.04 -9.10
CA SER A 20 -5.20 -26.25 -10.52
C SER A 20 -6.71 -26.38 -10.75
N MET A 21 -7.15 -26.04 -11.98
CA MET A 21 -8.51 -26.27 -12.40
C MET A 21 -8.88 -27.78 -12.33
N ASP A 22 -7.94 -28.69 -12.57
CA ASP A 22 -8.19 -30.12 -12.56
C ASP A 22 -8.38 -30.64 -11.13
N ASP A 23 -7.60 -30.18 -10.15
CA ASP A 23 -7.77 -30.53 -8.73
C ASP A 23 -9.12 -30.03 -8.21
N LEU A 24 -9.45 -28.79 -8.51
CA LEU A 24 -10.75 -28.21 -8.13
C LEU A 24 -11.91 -28.94 -8.81
N PHE A 25 -11.72 -29.37 -10.08
CA PHE A 25 -12.74 -30.13 -10.79
C PHE A 25 -12.97 -31.50 -10.12
N ALA A 26 -11.91 -32.22 -9.80
CA ALA A 26 -12.02 -33.51 -9.11
C ALA A 26 -12.80 -33.37 -7.80
N TYR A 27 -12.45 -32.39 -6.96
CA TYR A 27 -13.15 -32.12 -5.71
C TYR A 27 -14.63 -31.76 -5.88
N LEU A 28 -14.96 -30.90 -6.85
CA LEU A 28 -16.35 -30.44 -7.04
C LEU A 28 -17.21 -31.43 -7.82
N HIS A 29 -16.59 -32.24 -8.69
CA HIS A 29 -17.34 -33.26 -9.43
C HIS A 29 -17.95 -34.30 -8.50
N GLU A 30 -17.19 -34.75 -7.50
CA GLU A 30 -17.67 -35.67 -6.48
C GLU A 30 -18.72 -35.04 -5.56
N LYS A 31 -18.55 -33.75 -5.20
CA LYS A 31 -19.37 -33.06 -4.21
C LYS A 31 -20.69 -32.51 -4.77
N VAL A 32 -20.67 -31.99 -5.99
CA VAL A 32 -21.82 -31.27 -6.59
C VAL A 32 -22.14 -31.66 -8.05
N GLY A 33 -21.39 -32.60 -8.65
CA GLY A 33 -21.63 -33.09 -9.99
C GLY A 33 -21.42 -32.05 -11.12
N ILE A 34 -20.49 -31.10 -10.94
CA ILE A 34 -20.23 -30.03 -11.91
C ILE A 34 -19.54 -30.54 -13.16
N SER A 35 -19.83 -29.94 -14.33
CA SER A 35 -19.08 -30.19 -15.56
C SER A 35 -17.87 -29.27 -15.70
N LYS A 36 -16.83 -29.68 -16.46
CA LYS A 36 -15.65 -28.84 -16.71
C LYS A 36 -15.99 -27.48 -17.36
N SER A 37 -16.97 -27.46 -18.28
CA SER A 37 -17.41 -26.22 -18.91
C SER A 37 -18.08 -25.27 -17.93
N SER A 38 -18.94 -25.80 -17.06
CA SER A 38 -19.55 -24.99 -16.00
C SER A 38 -18.51 -24.46 -15.03
N LEU A 39 -17.54 -25.28 -14.62
CA LEU A 39 -16.45 -24.85 -13.75
C LEU A 39 -15.61 -23.73 -14.37
N SER A 40 -15.26 -23.84 -15.67
CA SER A 40 -14.56 -22.77 -16.40
C SER A 40 -15.32 -21.45 -16.36
N TRP A 41 -16.65 -21.48 -16.51
CA TRP A 41 -17.50 -20.29 -16.43
C TRP A 41 -17.49 -19.66 -15.03
N TYR A 42 -17.59 -20.49 -13.97
CA TYR A 42 -17.50 -20.00 -12.59
C TYR A 42 -16.13 -19.39 -12.28
N LEU A 43 -15.05 -20.02 -12.72
CA LEU A 43 -13.70 -19.50 -12.54
C LEU A 43 -13.53 -18.16 -13.26
N PHE A 44 -13.97 -18.06 -14.51
CA PHE A 44 -13.95 -16.80 -15.25
C PHE A 44 -14.73 -15.70 -14.54
N LYS A 45 -15.94 -16.01 -14.05
CA LYS A 45 -16.77 -15.08 -13.29
C LYS A 45 -16.06 -14.61 -12.02
N LEU A 46 -15.50 -15.52 -11.21
CA LEU A 46 -14.84 -15.20 -9.96
C LEU A 46 -13.54 -14.40 -10.15
N VAL A 47 -12.84 -14.61 -11.26
CA VAL A 47 -11.69 -13.78 -11.64
C VAL A 47 -12.14 -12.35 -11.99
N ASN A 48 -13.21 -12.20 -12.78
CA ASN A 48 -13.76 -10.88 -13.10
C ASN A 48 -14.32 -10.14 -11.88
N GLU A 49 -14.79 -10.89 -10.88
CA GLU A 49 -15.29 -10.33 -9.61
C GLU A 49 -14.13 -10.07 -8.60
N ASN A 50 -12.87 -10.25 -9.00
CA ASN A 50 -11.69 -10.15 -8.13
C ASN A 50 -11.78 -11.01 -6.86
N ALA A 51 -12.48 -12.14 -6.92
CA ALA A 51 -12.52 -13.14 -5.85
C ALA A 51 -11.41 -14.19 -5.99
N LEU A 52 -11.03 -14.48 -7.23
CA LEU A 52 -9.88 -15.32 -7.59
C LEU A 52 -8.93 -14.53 -8.51
N VAL A 53 -7.67 -14.92 -8.52
CA VAL A 53 -6.66 -14.48 -9.47
C VAL A 53 -6.13 -15.68 -10.25
N ARG A 54 -5.80 -15.49 -11.52
CA ARG A 54 -5.15 -16.51 -12.33
C ARG A 54 -3.64 -16.37 -12.21
N THR A 55 -2.98 -17.32 -11.54
CA THR A 55 -1.54 -17.32 -11.27
C THR A 55 -0.72 -17.98 -12.38
N GLY A 56 -1.39 -18.70 -13.30
CA GLY A 56 -0.75 -19.37 -14.43
C GLY A 56 -1.75 -20.05 -15.36
N ARG A 57 -1.26 -20.83 -16.33
CA ARG A 57 -2.11 -21.59 -17.24
C ARG A 57 -2.86 -22.70 -16.47
N GLY A 58 -4.17 -22.49 -16.27
CA GLY A 58 -5.02 -23.42 -15.49
C GLY A 58 -4.81 -23.36 -13.98
N MET A 59 -4.03 -22.41 -13.48
CA MET A 59 -3.75 -22.20 -12.06
C MET A 59 -4.49 -20.97 -11.52
N TYR A 60 -5.00 -21.09 -10.31
CA TYR A 60 -5.78 -20.05 -9.66
C TYR A 60 -5.42 -19.97 -8.19
N ALA A 61 -5.60 -18.78 -7.61
CA ALA A 61 -5.49 -18.54 -6.19
C ALA A 61 -6.66 -17.66 -5.70
N LYS A 62 -6.99 -17.75 -4.41
CA LYS A 62 -7.90 -16.80 -3.80
C LYS A 62 -7.23 -15.44 -3.68
N VAL A 63 -7.93 -14.39 -4.09
CA VAL A 63 -7.48 -13.03 -3.80
C VAL A 63 -7.57 -12.81 -2.29
N MET A 64 -6.42 -12.82 -1.65
CA MET A 64 -6.31 -12.51 -0.22
C MET A 64 -6.42 -10.98 -0.09
N LYS A 65 -7.61 -10.47 0.13
CA LYS A 65 -7.80 -9.07 0.53
C LYS A 65 -7.32 -8.90 1.97
N GLN A 66 -6.01 -8.93 2.16
CA GLN A 66 -5.46 -8.43 3.41
C GLN A 66 -5.50 -6.91 3.32
N PRO A 67 -6.18 -6.23 4.26
CA PRO A 67 -6.14 -4.79 4.28
C PRO A 67 -4.68 -4.35 4.44
N PHE A 68 -4.26 -3.41 3.60
CA PHE A 68 -2.95 -2.79 3.78
C PHE A 68 -2.97 -2.00 5.09
N VAL A 69 -2.15 -2.42 6.03
CA VAL A 69 -1.95 -1.71 7.30
C VAL A 69 -0.47 -1.34 7.39
N PRO A 70 -0.13 -0.05 7.24
CA PRO A 70 1.25 0.40 7.34
C PRO A 70 1.80 0.13 8.75
N LYS A 71 3.09 -0.23 8.82
CA LYS A 71 3.76 -0.43 10.10
C LYS A 71 4.05 0.92 10.75
N LEU A 72 3.48 1.16 11.92
CA LEU A 72 3.83 2.31 12.74
C LEU A 72 5.11 2.00 13.52
N ILE A 73 6.18 2.76 13.28
CA ILE A 73 7.43 2.68 14.04
C ILE A 73 7.42 3.72 15.16
N GLY A 74 8.17 3.45 16.24
CA GLY A 74 8.20 4.32 17.43
C GLY A 74 8.57 5.76 17.12
N GLU A 75 9.54 5.97 16.23
CA GLU A 75 9.96 7.30 15.79
C GLU A 75 8.84 8.11 15.13
N VAL A 76 8.07 7.52 14.22
CA VAL A 76 6.92 8.17 13.58
C VAL A 76 5.90 8.59 14.63
N ARG A 77 5.69 7.74 15.63
CA ARG A 77 4.81 8.04 16.76
C ARG A 77 5.30 9.25 17.57
N GLU A 78 6.57 9.26 17.95
CA GLU A 78 7.17 10.36 18.71
C GLU A 78 7.08 11.69 17.96
N ILE A 79 7.36 11.69 16.66
CA ILE A 79 7.23 12.87 15.80
C ILE A 79 5.78 13.34 15.76
N TYR A 80 4.83 12.46 15.52
CA TYR A 80 3.42 12.80 15.47
C TYR A 80 2.93 13.40 16.79
N ASP A 81 3.26 12.78 17.92
CA ASP A 81 2.88 13.28 19.25
C ASP A 81 3.50 14.67 19.53
N SER A 82 4.76 14.88 19.15
CA SER A 82 5.42 16.19 19.24
C SER A 82 4.74 17.25 18.37
N LEU A 83 4.33 16.90 17.16
CA LEU A 83 3.62 17.80 16.25
C LEU A 83 2.24 18.17 16.80
N LEU A 84 1.49 17.22 17.35
CA LEU A 84 0.19 17.50 17.96
C LEU A 84 0.26 18.45 19.14
N VAL A 85 1.30 18.32 19.98
CA VAL A 85 1.50 19.22 21.13
C VAL A 85 1.78 20.65 20.67
N ASN A 86 2.58 20.84 19.63
CA ASN A 86 2.99 22.16 19.16
C ASN A 86 2.00 22.79 18.16
N PHE A 87 1.23 21.96 17.44
CA PHE A 87 0.30 22.37 16.38
C PHE A 87 -1.06 21.68 16.53
N PRO A 88 -1.81 21.91 17.61
CA PRO A 88 -3.02 21.14 17.93
C PRO A 88 -4.16 21.32 16.93
N PHE A 89 -4.11 22.32 16.07
CA PHE A 89 -5.15 22.62 15.06
C PHE A 89 -4.76 22.18 13.64
N ALA A 90 -3.50 21.77 13.43
CA ALA A 90 -3.05 21.31 12.14
C ALA A 90 -3.39 19.83 11.93
N LYS A 91 -3.66 19.45 10.67
CA LYS A 91 -3.83 18.06 10.28
C LYS A 91 -2.49 17.49 9.88
N PHE A 92 -2.27 16.24 10.26
CA PHE A 92 -1.03 15.54 9.93
C PHE A 92 -1.31 14.16 9.32
N CYS A 93 -0.45 13.77 8.38
CA CYS A 93 -0.22 12.39 7.98
C CYS A 93 1.28 12.15 8.09
N VAL A 94 1.69 11.23 8.98
CA VAL A 94 3.11 10.99 9.25
C VAL A 94 3.45 9.52 9.01
N TYR A 95 4.48 9.26 8.22
CA TYR A 95 4.90 7.92 7.90
C TYR A 95 6.37 7.88 7.46
N GLN A 96 6.98 6.70 7.47
CA GLN A 96 8.30 6.47 6.88
C GLN A 96 8.14 5.81 5.51
N GLY A 97 9.02 6.12 4.56
CA GLY A 97 8.95 5.60 3.19
C GLY A 97 8.99 4.08 3.09
N ASP A 98 9.60 3.40 4.04
CA ASP A 98 9.65 1.93 4.11
C ASP A 98 8.27 1.24 4.24
N ILE A 99 7.19 1.99 4.47
CA ILE A 99 5.85 1.40 4.48
C ILE A 99 5.44 0.77 3.16
N ILE A 100 6.10 1.15 2.06
CA ILE A 100 5.87 0.55 0.72
C ILE A 100 6.69 -0.73 0.48
N ALA A 101 7.65 -1.06 1.35
CA ALA A 101 8.53 -2.22 1.18
C ALA A 101 7.78 -3.55 0.92
N PRO A 102 6.62 -3.83 1.54
CA PRO A 102 5.85 -5.04 1.25
C PRO A 102 5.29 -5.12 -0.18
N LEU A 103 5.27 -4.00 -0.91
CA LEU A 103 4.77 -3.90 -2.28
C LEU A 103 5.88 -3.99 -3.32
N GLN A 104 7.16 -3.94 -2.90
CA GLN A 104 8.31 -3.94 -3.79
C GLN A 104 8.79 -5.35 -4.10
N HIS A 105 9.22 -5.57 -5.33
CA HIS A 105 9.91 -6.80 -5.73
C HIS A 105 11.38 -6.76 -5.29
N HIS A 106 12.04 -5.63 -5.47
CA HIS A 106 13.40 -5.39 -4.98
C HIS A 106 13.35 -4.44 -3.79
N LEU A 107 13.85 -4.90 -2.65
CA LEU A 107 13.91 -4.09 -1.43
C LEU A 107 14.85 -2.90 -1.65
N SER A 108 14.28 -1.72 -1.87
CA SER A 108 14.99 -0.45 -1.76
C SER A 108 14.67 0.17 -0.40
N SER A 109 15.69 0.68 0.26
CA SER A 109 15.50 1.39 1.53
C SER A 109 14.99 2.81 1.25
N ASN A 110 13.95 3.21 1.97
CA ASN A 110 13.50 4.61 2.00
C ASN A 110 13.25 5.01 3.46
N ARG A 111 14.27 5.59 4.07
CA ARG A 111 14.27 5.98 5.49
C ARG A 111 13.73 7.39 5.72
N VAL A 112 13.26 8.04 4.68
CA VAL A 112 12.65 9.37 4.77
C VAL A 112 11.41 9.32 5.64
N VAL A 113 11.31 10.25 6.58
CA VAL A 113 10.09 10.49 7.35
C VAL A 113 9.28 11.58 6.65
N TYR A 114 8.13 11.20 6.15
CA TYR A 114 7.19 12.09 5.50
C TYR A 114 6.28 12.72 6.56
N VAL A 115 6.22 14.04 6.57
CA VAL A 115 5.32 14.85 7.40
C VAL A 115 4.44 15.66 6.46
N GLU A 116 3.25 15.19 6.22
CA GLU A 116 2.29 15.92 5.40
C GLU A 116 1.35 16.70 6.31
N THR A 117 1.12 17.97 6.01
CA THR A 117 0.27 18.85 6.81
C THR A 117 -0.47 19.87 5.94
N ASP A 118 -1.40 20.59 6.52
CA ASP A 118 -2.10 21.68 5.86
C ASP A 118 -1.10 22.67 5.24
N ARG A 119 -1.46 23.21 4.08
CA ARG A 119 -0.60 24.13 3.33
C ARG A 119 -0.09 25.30 4.16
N ASP A 120 -0.97 25.85 5.01
CA ASP A 120 -0.67 27.04 5.82
C ASP A 120 0.25 26.71 7.01
N SER A 121 0.28 25.45 7.45
CA SER A 121 1.11 24.97 8.55
C SER A 121 2.50 24.48 8.09
N ALA A 122 2.68 24.17 6.80
CA ALA A 122 3.85 23.46 6.30
C ALA A 122 5.18 24.18 6.58
N GLU A 123 5.25 25.50 6.42
CA GLU A 123 6.48 26.27 6.68
C GLU A 123 6.82 26.33 8.18
N THR A 124 5.80 26.50 9.01
CA THR A 124 6.01 26.53 10.47
C THR A 124 6.44 25.15 11.00
N VAL A 125 5.85 24.08 10.49
CA VAL A 125 6.25 22.70 10.81
C VAL A 125 7.67 22.40 10.33
N PHE A 126 8.03 22.84 9.13
CA PHE A 126 9.39 22.73 8.61
C PHE A 126 10.42 23.42 9.55
N ASN A 127 10.16 24.66 9.93
CA ASN A 127 11.07 25.39 10.82
C ASN A 127 11.17 24.70 12.19
N PHE A 128 10.05 24.27 12.75
CA PHE A 128 10.03 23.53 14.03
C PHE A 128 10.88 22.25 13.98
N LEU A 129 10.76 21.47 12.91
CA LEU A 129 11.55 20.24 12.75
C LEU A 129 13.03 20.55 12.54
N LYS A 130 13.35 21.61 11.79
CA LYS A 130 14.73 22.07 11.55
C LYS A 130 15.40 22.60 12.80
N ASP A 131 14.70 23.36 13.64
CA ASP A 131 15.20 23.85 14.92
C ASP A 131 15.51 22.69 15.90
N GLY A 132 14.81 21.56 15.75
CA GLY A 132 15.13 20.30 16.41
C GLY A 132 16.38 19.58 15.90
N ASN A 133 17.24 20.24 15.13
CA ASN A 133 18.50 19.75 14.58
C ASN A 133 18.32 18.51 13.68
N ARG A 134 17.21 18.48 12.91
CA ARG A 134 16.90 17.43 11.92
C ARG A 134 17.27 17.89 10.52
N ASP A 135 17.62 16.95 9.66
CA ASP A 135 17.78 17.20 8.23
C ASP A 135 16.40 17.22 7.57
N VAL A 136 15.91 18.41 7.23
CA VAL A 136 14.52 18.63 6.80
C VAL A 136 14.49 19.37 5.48
N TYR A 137 13.65 18.90 4.58
CA TYR A 137 13.38 19.51 3.28
C TYR A 137 11.89 19.87 3.16
N LEU A 138 11.62 21.11 2.73
CA LEU A 138 10.26 21.59 2.49
C LEU A 138 9.89 21.42 1.03
N ARG A 139 8.93 20.55 0.74
CA ARG A 139 8.44 20.28 -0.62
C ARG A 139 9.57 20.08 -1.62
N PRO A 140 10.49 19.14 -1.36
CA PRO A 140 11.64 18.95 -2.24
C PRO A 140 11.16 18.55 -3.65
N ASP A 141 11.78 19.13 -4.66
CA ASP A 141 11.62 18.72 -6.04
C ASP A 141 12.60 17.60 -6.42
N LYS A 142 12.45 17.07 -7.64
CA LYS A 142 13.28 15.98 -8.15
C LYS A 142 14.77 16.34 -8.16
N ASP A 143 15.11 17.57 -8.55
CA ASP A 143 16.51 18.00 -8.65
C ASP A 143 17.14 18.14 -7.27
N MET A 144 16.38 18.64 -6.30
CA MET A 144 16.81 18.73 -4.91
C MET A 144 17.06 17.32 -4.31
N ILE A 145 16.11 16.40 -4.49
CA ILE A 145 16.23 15.05 -3.99
C ILE A 145 17.44 14.36 -4.61
N TYR A 146 17.57 14.40 -5.92
CA TYR A 146 18.63 13.72 -6.64
C TYR A 146 20.04 14.20 -6.27
N ARG A 147 20.20 15.51 -6.01
CA ARG A 147 21.51 16.13 -5.79
C ARG A 147 21.93 16.20 -4.32
N TYR A 148 20.98 16.28 -3.40
CA TYR A 148 21.27 16.68 -2.03
C TYR A 148 20.72 15.73 -0.97
N VAL A 149 19.82 14.81 -1.34
CA VAL A 149 19.17 13.93 -0.38
C VAL A 149 19.73 12.51 -0.48
N ASP A 150 20.22 11.99 0.63
CA ASP A 150 20.51 10.58 0.79
C ASP A 150 19.26 9.89 1.36
N MET A 151 18.52 9.15 0.51
CA MET A 151 17.29 8.47 0.86
C MET A 151 17.48 7.32 1.85
N ASP A 152 18.71 6.82 1.99
CA ASP A 152 19.09 5.81 2.98
C ASP A 152 19.36 6.44 4.36
N SER A 153 19.57 7.75 4.39
CA SER A 153 19.73 8.51 5.61
C SER A 153 18.39 8.93 6.20
N ARG A 154 18.42 9.28 7.49
CA ARG A 154 17.27 9.78 8.21
C ARG A 154 17.02 11.25 7.89
N VAL A 155 16.20 11.52 6.90
CA VAL A 155 15.77 12.86 6.49
C VAL A 155 14.27 13.03 6.63
N PHE A 156 13.82 14.29 6.69
CA PHE A 156 12.40 14.63 6.82
C PHE A 156 11.93 15.41 5.60
N PHE A 157 10.83 14.98 5.01
CA PHE A 157 10.14 15.74 3.97
C PHE A 157 8.85 16.32 4.52
N VAL A 158 8.76 17.64 4.57
CA VAL A 158 7.52 18.34 4.90
C VAL A 158 6.79 18.66 3.61
N LYS A 159 5.58 18.14 3.46
CA LYS A 159 4.75 18.24 2.25
C LYS A 159 3.35 18.76 2.56
N ASN A 160 2.65 19.21 1.55
CA ASN A 160 1.25 19.59 1.70
C ASN A 160 0.38 18.33 1.67
N LEU A 161 -0.43 18.15 2.70
CA LEU A 161 -1.48 17.13 2.70
C LEU A 161 -2.61 17.55 1.76
N VAL A 162 -2.96 16.69 0.83
CA VAL A 162 -4.13 16.91 -0.04
C VAL A 162 -5.41 16.80 0.79
N SER A 163 -6.34 17.76 0.63
CA SER A 163 -7.52 17.90 1.49
C SER A 163 -8.37 16.64 1.61
N GLU A 164 -8.53 15.91 0.51
CA GLU A 164 -9.33 14.68 0.44
C GLU A 164 -8.46 13.41 0.34
N ALA A 165 -7.19 13.49 0.76
CA ALA A 165 -6.31 12.34 0.76
C ALA A 165 -6.90 11.22 1.64
N PRO A 166 -7.06 9.99 1.13
CA PRO A 166 -7.55 8.88 1.93
C PRO A 166 -6.52 8.47 2.97
N LEU A 167 -6.87 8.63 4.23
CA LEU A 167 -6.05 8.29 5.38
C LEU A 167 -6.70 7.19 6.22
N GLN A 168 -5.84 6.41 6.88
CA GLN A 168 -6.24 5.44 7.89
C GLN A 168 -5.55 5.74 9.21
N LYS A 169 -6.14 5.31 10.32
CA LYS A 169 -5.52 5.46 11.65
C LYS A 169 -4.86 4.15 12.06
N VAL A 170 -3.58 4.24 12.40
CA VAL A 170 -2.84 3.13 13.01
C VAL A 170 -2.42 3.58 14.40
N SER A 171 -3.04 3.01 15.43
CA SER A 171 -2.86 3.45 16.83
C SER A 171 -3.03 4.98 16.99
N ASP A 172 -4.11 5.51 16.43
CA ASP A 172 -4.48 6.94 16.39
C ASP A 172 -3.58 7.87 15.56
N VAL A 173 -2.50 7.39 14.97
CA VAL A 173 -1.68 8.15 14.02
C VAL A 173 -2.31 8.08 12.64
N PRO A 174 -2.63 9.23 11.99
CA PRO A 174 -3.07 9.24 10.61
C PRO A 174 -1.92 8.89 9.69
N MET A 175 -2.09 7.81 8.92
CA MET A 175 -1.14 7.29 7.96
C MET A 175 -1.84 7.12 6.59
N PRO A 176 -1.10 7.06 5.48
CA PRO A 176 -1.71 6.91 4.17
C PRO A 176 -2.40 5.55 4.04
N THR A 177 -3.52 5.50 3.28
CA THR A 177 -4.03 4.23 2.76
C THR A 177 -3.19 3.74 1.58
N LEU A 178 -3.44 2.52 1.12
CA LEU A 178 -2.78 1.98 -0.07
C LEU A 178 -3.06 2.85 -1.30
N GLU A 179 -4.29 3.29 -1.47
CA GLU A 179 -4.71 4.10 -2.61
C GLU A 179 -3.95 5.44 -2.67
N LYS A 180 -3.77 6.10 -1.52
CA LYS A 180 -2.96 7.32 -1.45
C LYS A 180 -1.51 7.04 -1.86
N LEU A 181 -0.90 6.00 -1.30
CA LEU A 181 0.49 5.63 -1.61
C LEU A 181 0.68 5.33 -3.10
N LEU A 182 -0.25 4.58 -3.71
CA LEU A 182 -0.19 4.26 -5.14
C LEU A 182 -0.26 5.52 -6.01
N VAL A 183 -1.08 6.49 -5.64
CA VAL A 183 -1.15 7.79 -6.34
C VAL A 183 0.15 8.58 -6.17
N ASP A 184 0.69 8.62 -4.96
CA ASP A 184 1.94 9.33 -4.66
C ASP A 184 3.13 8.71 -5.41
N ILE A 185 3.23 7.37 -5.48
CA ILE A 185 4.27 6.66 -6.25
C ILE A 185 4.27 7.07 -7.73
N LEU A 186 3.10 7.25 -8.33
CA LEU A 186 3.00 7.64 -9.74
C LEU A 186 3.28 9.12 -9.97
N ARG A 187 3.00 9.96 -9.00
CA ARG A 187 2.94 11.40 -9.17
C ARG A 187 4.12 12.15 -8.58
N ASP A 188 4.62 11.69 -7.43
CA ASP A 188 5.57 12.45 -6.64
C ASP A 188 7.02 12.08 -6.98
N ALA A 189 7.85 13.11 -7.06
CA ALA A 189 9.28 12.96 -7.38
C ALA A 189 10.06 12.15 -6.33
N ASP A 190 9.57 12.10 -5.10
CA ASP A 190 10.20 11.37 -3.98
C ASP A 190 10.22 9.86 -4.22
N PHE A 191 9.36 9.35 -5.10
CA PHE A 191 9.28 7.93 -5.45
C PHE A 191 9.93 7.60 -6.80
N PHE A 192 10.80 8.50 -7.31
CA PHE A 192 11.46 8.30 -8.61
C PHE A 192 12.25 6.98 -8.71
N TYR A 193 12.76 6.47 -7.60
CA TYR A 193 13.50 5.21 -7.52
C TYR A 193 12.63 3.97 -7.76
N LEU A 194 11.31 4.11 -7.70
CA LEU A 194 10.34 3.05 -8.01
C LEU A 194 9.85 3.10 -9.47
N GLN A 195 10.32 4.07 -10.26
CA GLN A 195 9.92 4.18 -11.67
C GLN A 195 10.50 3.02 -12.50
N GLY A 196 9.74 2.54 -13.49
CA GLY A 196 10.11 1.42 -14.33
C GLY A 196 9.52 0.09 -13.84
N SER A 197 10.32 -0.98 -13.80
CA SER A 197 9.84 -2.34 -13.48
C SER A 197 9.23 -2.48 -12.09
N GLU A 198 9.68 -1.69 -11.12
CA GLU A 198 9.11 -1.71 -9.77
C GLU A 198 7.68 -1.16 -9.74
N SER A 199 7.43 -0.04 -10.45
CA SER A 199 6.07 0.49 -10.53
C SER A 199 5.12 -0.47 -11.24
N GLU A 200 5.55 -1.14 -12.32
CA GLU A 200 4.75 -2.16 -12.99
C GLU A 200 4.35 -3.27 -12.01
N HIS A 201 5.29 -3.78 -11.23
CA HIS A 201 5.03 -4.83 -10.24
C HIS A 201 4.09 -4.38 -9.10
N ILE A 202 4.23 -3.13 -8.63
CA ILE A 202 3.38 -2.59 -7.55
C ILE A 202 1.91 -2.47 -8.00
N PHE A 203 1.66 -2.29 -9.31
CA PHE A 203 0.32 -2.13 -9.87
C PHE A 203 -0.28 -3.42 -10.47
N GLU A 204 0.44 -4.53 -10.52
CA GLU A 204 -0.04 -5.87 -10.88
C GLU A 204 -0.70 -6.59 -9.71
#